data_3a3c83249e49e2918fdf964632154b0b
#
_entry.id   3a3c83249e49e2918fdf964632154b0b
#
_cell.length_a   1.000
_cell.length_b   1.000
_cell.length_c   1.000
_cell.angle_alpha   90.00
_cell.angle_beta   90.00
_cell.angle_gamma   90.00
#
_symmetry.space_group_name_H-M   'P 1'
#
loop_
_entity.id
_entity.type
_entity.pdbx_description
1 polymer ?
#
loop_
_entity_poly.entity_id
_entity_poly.type
_entity_poly.pdbx_seq_one_letter_code
_entity_poly.pdbx_strand_id
1 'polypeptide(L)'
;MKKQLRSSFSTQGRRMAGARALWVANGMKKNQMGKPIIAIVNSFTQFVPGHVHLHEIGQLVKAEIEKLGCFAAEFNTIAIDDGIAMGHDGMLYSLPSRDIIADSVEYMVNAHKADAMVCIRSEERRV
;
A
#
# COMPACT_ATOMS: atom_id res chain seq x y z
N MET A 1 9.83 27.79 2.89
CA MET A 1 9.96 27.00 1.63
C MET A 1 8.94 25.87 1.65
N LYS A 2 8.06 25.79 0.66
CA LYS A 2 7.20 24.61 0.51
C LYS A 2 8.08 23.40 0.17
N LYS A 3 8.07 22.38 1.02
CA LYS A 3 8.80 21.14 0.77
C LYS A 3 8.21 20.47 -0.48
N GLN A 4 9.05 20.19 -1.46
CA GLN A 4 8.63 19.52 -2.68
C GLN A 4 8.17 18.10 -2.38
N LEU A 5 6.99 17.71 -2.87
CA LEU A 5 6.49 16.34 -2.74
C LEU A 5 7.30 15.38 -3.63
N ARG A 6 7.52 14.16 -3.15
CA ARG A 6 8.14 13.09 -3.95
C ARG A 6 7.28 12.76 -5.18
N SER A 7 5.96 12.76 -5.02
CA SER A 7 5.01 12.49 -6.10
C SER A 7 5.07 13.50 -7.25
N SER A 8 5.70 14.67 -7.06
CA SER A 8 5.91 15.64 -8.14
C SER A 8 6.68 15.05 -9.32
N PHE A 9 7.52 14.04 -9.09
CA PHE A 9 8.23 13.32 -10.16
C PHE A 9 7.32 12.59 -11.14
N SER A 10 6.11 12.26 -10.76
CA SER A 10 5.14 11.59 -11.63
C SER A 10 3.88 12.42 -11.94
N THR A 11 3.71 13.56 -11.25
CA THR A 11 2.49 14.39 -11.39
C THR A 11 2.74 15.75 -12.04
N GLN A 12 4.00 16.18 -12.19
CA GLN A 12 4.33 17.50 -12.70
C GLN A 12 5.22 17.43 -13.94
N GLY A 13 5.09 18.49 -14.77
CA GLY A 13 5.90 18.65 -15.97
C GLY A 13 5.35 17.95 -17.20
N ARG A 14 5.74 18.46 -18.38
CA ARG A 14 5.26 17.95 -19.67
C ARG A 14 5.65 16.50 -19.93
N ARG A 15 6.85 16.10 -19.47
CA ARG A 15 7.33 14.71 -19.62
C ARG A 15 6.47 13.68 -18.87
N MET A 16 5.75 14.11 -17.83
CA MET A 16 4.93 13.25 -16.98
C MET A 16 3.45 13.22 -17.39
N ALA A 17 3.14 13.67 -18.61
CA ALA A 17 1.76 13.60 -19.11
C ALA A 17 1.23 12.17 -19.15
N GLY A 18 2.05 11.19 -19.59
CA GLY A 18 1.69 9.78 -19.56
C GLY A 18 1.44 9.25 -18.14
N ALA A 19 2.33 9.59 -17.21
CA ALA A 19 2.16 9.18 -15.80
C ALA A 19 0.88 9.77 -15.19
N ARG A 20 0.57 11.03 -15.48
CA ARG A 20 -0.69 11.66 -15.03
C ARG A 20 -1.92 10.94 -15.59
N ALA A 21 -1.88 10.55 -16.86
CA ALA A 21 -2.98 9.80 -17.48
C ALA A 21 -3.20 8.45 -16.78
N LEU A 22 -2.13 7.77 -16.39
CA LEU A 22 -2.21 6.52 -15.63
C LEU A 22 -2.76 6.74 -14.22
N TRP A 23 -2.34 7.81 -13.54
CA TRP A 23 -2.93 8.15 -12.24
C TRP A 23 -4.44 8.43 -12.35
N VAL A 24 -4.88 9.13 -13.38
CA VAL A 24 -6.31 9.36 -13.64
C VAL A 24 -7.03 8.04 -13.93
N ALA A 25 -6.43 7.15 -14.70
CA ALA A 25 -6.98 5.81 -14.95
C ALA A 25 -7.14 4.99 -13.67
N ASN A 26 -6.28 5.21 -12.68
CA ASN A 26 -6.37 4.60 -11.36
C ASN A 26 -7.38 5.28 -10.41
N GLY A 27 -8.09 6.28 -10.88
CA GLY A 27 -9.14 6.97 -10.12
C GLY A 27 -8.72 8.29 -9.47
N MET A 28 -7.53 8.80 -9.74
CA MET A 28 -7.12 10.13 -9.26
C MET A 28 -7.98 11.21 -9.90
N LYS A 29 -8.60 12.04 -9.08
CA LYS A 29 -9.43 13.15 -9.52
C LYS A 29 -8.55 14.39 -9.82
N LYS A 30 -9.07 15.28 -10.66
CA LYS A 30 -8.38 16.51 -11.05
C LYS A 30 -7.95 17.36 -9.85
N ASN A 31 -8.77 17.43 -8.81
CA ASN A 31 -8.47 18.17 -7.58
C ASN A 31 -7.45 17.48 -6.66
N GLN A 32 -7.15 16.22 -6.91
CA GLN A 32 -6.11 15.46 -6.18
C GLN A 32 -4.73 15.54 -6.87
N MET A 33 -4.71 15.97 -8.13
CA MET A 33 -3.46 16.12 -8.87
C MET A 33 -2.57 17.19 -8.22
N GLY A 34 -1.32 16.83 -7.93
CA GLY A 34 -0.38 17.72 -7.22
C GLY A 34 -0.54 17.73 -5.69
N LYS A 35 -1.49 16.98 -5.16
CA LYS A 35 -1.62 16.72 -3.71
C LYS A 35 -0.79 15.49 -3.31
N PRO A 36 -0.53 15.29 -2.01
CA PRO A 36 0.20 14.10 -1.58
C PRO A 36 -0.44 12.80 -2.05
N ILE A 37 0.39 11.86 -2.46
CA ILE A 37 0.00 10.48 -2.76
C ILE A 37 0.38 9.63 -1.56
N ILE A 38 -0.61 9.04 -0.91
CA ILE A 38 -0.45 8.22 0.28
C ILE A 38 -0.62 6.75 -0.11
N ALA A 39 0.41 5.95 0.10
CA ALA A 39 0.31 4.51 -0.09
C ALA A 39 -0.39 3.87 1.12
N ILE A 40 -1.37 3.02 0.86
CA ILE A 40 -1.96 2.15 1.86
C ILE A 40 -1.35 0.78 1.66
N VAL A 41 -0.49 0.39 2.60
CA VAL A 41 0.17 -0.90 2.60
C VAL A 41 -0.67 -1.87 3.41
N ASN A 42 -1.41 -2.72 2.72
CA ASN A 42 -2.31 -3.69 3.32
C ASN A 42 -1.75 -5.12 3.15
N SER A 43 -2.36 -6.08 3.80
CA SER A 43 -2.01 -7.50 3.71
C SER A 43 -3.24 -8.38 3.65
N PHE A 44 -4.29 -7.92 2.96
CA PHE A 44 -5.49 -8.71 2.74
C PHE A 44 -5.18 -9.99 1.99
N THR A 45 -5.67 -11.10 2.52
CA THR A 45 -5.67 -12.40 1.86
C THR A 45 -6.74 -13.29 2.47
N GLN A 46 -7.28 -14.21 1.68
CA GLN A 46 -8.21 -15.23 2.16
C GLN A 46 -7.50 -16.45 2.75
N PHE A 47 -6.18 -16.52 2.68
CA PHE A 47 -5.39 -17.58 3.29
C PHE A 47 -5.15 -17.39 4.79
N VAL A 48 -5.33 -16.20 5.30
CA VAL A 48 -5.09 -15.86 6.72
C VAL A 48 -6.40 -15.37 7.33
N PRO A 49 -7.01 -16.12 8.27
CA PRO A 49 -8.30 -15.72 8.86
C PRO A 49 -8.30 -14.32 9.47
N GLY A 50 -7.20 -13.94 10.11
CA GLY A 50 -7.03 -12.60 10.69
C GLY A 50 -6.86 -11.48 9.66
N HIS A 51 -6.72 -11.78 8.37
CA HIS A 51 -6.51 -10.80 7.30
C HIS A 51 -7.71 -10.65 6.35
N VAL A 52 -8.72 -11.50 6.46
CA VAL A 52 -9.88 -11.46 5.55
C VAL A 52 -10.62 -10.12 5.62
N HIS A 53 -10.76 -9.54 6.80
CA HIS A 53 -11.43 -8.25 7.00
C HIS A 53 -10.57 -7.03 6.61
N LEU A 54 -9.28 -7.20 6.34
CA LEU A 54 -8.38 -6.09 6.04
C LEU A 54 -8.72 -5.39 4.73
N HIS A 55 -9.42 -6.05 3.81
CA HIS A 55 -9.92 -5.41 2.59
C HIS A 55 -10.86 -4.25 2.91
N GLU A 56 -11.82 -4.47 3.80
CA GLU A 56 -12.78 -3.43 4.21
C GLU A 56 -12.10 -2.31 4.97
N ILE A 57 -11.15 -2.64 5.86
CA ILE A 57 -10.36 -1.67 6.59
C ILE A 57 -9.53 -0.81 5.64
N GLY A 58 -8.91 -1.42 4.62
CA GLY A 58 -8.17 -0.69 3.59
C GLY A 58 -9.04 0.32 2.86
N GLN A 59 -10.27 -0.04 2.51
CA GLN A 59 -11.22 0.87 1.86
C GLN A 59 -11.65 2.01 2.80
N LEU A 60 -11.86 1.73 4.07
CA LEU A 60 -12.17 2.73 5.08
C LEU A 60 -11.03 3.74 5.23
N VAL A 61 -9.80 3.27 5.35
CA VAL A 61 -8.60 4.13 5.45
C VAL A 61 -8.44 4.99 4.19
N LYS A 62 -8.66 4.39 3.00
CA LYS A 62 -8.64 5.14 1.73
C LYS A 62 -9.64 6.29 1.74
N ALA A 63 -10.88 6.02 2.14
CA ALA A 63 -11.92 7.03 2.19
C ALA A 63 -11.56 8.18 3.15
N GLU A 64 -11.01 7.87 4.32
CA GLU A 64 -10.60 8.88 5.30
C GLU A 64 -9.42 9.75 4.80
N ILE A 65 -8.44 9.16 4.13
CA ILE A 65 -7.32 9.90 3.54
C ILE A 65 -7.83 10.83 2.43
N GLU A 66 -8.74 10.36 1.59
CA GLU A 66 -9.26 11.15 0.47
C GLU A 66 -10.15 12.31 0.91
N LYS A 67 -10.80 12.23 2.07
CA LYS A 67 -11.49 13.37 2.69
C LYS A 67 -10.55 14.54 2.98
N LEU A 68 -9.27 14.28 3.18
CA LEU A 68 -8.25 15.31 3.40
C LEU A 68 -7.73 15.94 2.08
N GLY A 69 -8.27 15.55 0.94
CA GLY A 69 -7.86 16.06 -0.37
C GLY A 69 -6.64 15.38 -0.98
N CYS A 70 -6.09 14.36 -0.32
CA CYS A 70 -4.98 13.56 -0.84
C CYS A 70 -5.49 12.44 -1.75
N PHE A 71 -4.60 11.86 -2.56
CA PHE A 71 -4.88 10.62 -3.26
C PHE A 71 -4.30 9.45 -2.49
N ALA A 72 -5.12 8.43 -2.25
CA ALA A 72 -4.71 7.21 -1.59
C ALA A 72 -4.72 6.04 -2.57
N ALA A 73 -3.61 5.30 -2.62
CA ALA A 73 -3.44 4.11 -3.45
C ALA A 73 -3.10 2.90 -2.56
N GLU A 74 -3.96 1.89 -2.61
CA GLU A 74 -3.79 0.65 -1.85
C GLU A 74 -3.06 -0.40 -2.68
N PHE A 75 -2.19 -1.14 -2.01
CA PHE A 75 -1.69 -2.42 -2.50
C PHE A 75 -1.58 -3.42 -1.35
N ASN A 76 -1.59 -4.71 -1.68
CA ASN A 76 -1.47 -5.77 -0.69
C ASN A 76 -0.11 -6.46 -0.81
N THR A 77 0.51 -6.73 0.33
CA THR A 77 1.61 -7.67 0.44
C THR A 77 1.07 -9.10 0.56
N ILE A 78 1.94 -10.07 0.36
CA ILE A 78 1.64 -11.46 0.74
C ILE A 78 1.57 -11.57 2.27
N ALA A 79 0.91 -12.63 2.75
CA ALA A 79 0.92 -13.01 4.15
C ALA A 79 0.86 -14.53 4.25
N ILE A 80 1.66 -15.10 5.14
CA ILE A 80 1.70 -16.55 5.42
C ILE A 80 1.07 -16.79 6.78
N ASP A 81 0.10 -17.70 6.84
CA ASP A 81 -0.52 -18.13 8.09
C ASP A 81 0.32 -19.22 8.75
N ASP A 82 0.93 -18.89 9.88
CA ASP A 82 1.75 -19.84 10.64
C ASP A 82 0.91 -21.02 11.14
N GLY A 83 -0.36 -20.79 11.49
CA GLY A 83 -1.25 -21.83 11.96
C GLY A 83 -1.57 -22.88 10.89
N ILE A 84 -1.75 -22.45 9.63
CA ILE A 84 -1.97 -23.36 8.49
C ILE A 84 -0.66 -24.06 8.09
N ALA A 85 0.47 -23.36 8.17
CA ALA A 85 1.78 -23.88 7.80
C ALA A 85 2.40 -24.78 8.87
N MET A 86 1.94 -24.71 10.10
CA MET A 86 2.46 -25.45 11.24
C MET A 86 2.33 -26.96 11.04
N GLY A 87 3.42 -27.68 11.36
CA GLY A 87 3.46 -29.14 11.29
C GLY A 87 3.85 -29.72 9.94
N HIS A 88 4.17 -28.89 8.95
CA HIS A 88 4.70 -29.33 7.66
C HIS A 88 5.74 -28.34 7.11
N ASP A 89 6.30 -28.63 5.94
CA ASP A 89 7.40 -27.85 5.33
C ASP A 89 6.98 -26.41 4.90
N GLY A 90 5.70 -26.12 4.83
CA GLY A 90 5.19 -24.77 4.59
C GLY A 90 5.69 -23.74 5.62
N MET A 91 6.00 -24.18 6.83
CA MET A 91 6.56 -23.31 7.89
C MET A 91 7.93 -22.72 7.52
N LEU A 92 8.66 -23.34 6.61
CA LEU A 92 9.95 -22.84 6.12
C LEU A 92 9.80 -21.51 5.33
N TYR A 93 8.61 -21.20 4.86
CA TYR A 93 8.31 -19.98 4.11
C TYR A 93 7.89 -18.79 5.00
N SER A 94 7.53 -19.05 6.26
CA SER A 94 6.97 -18.03 7.15
C SER A 94 7.98 -16.91 7.43
N LEU A 95 9.13 -17.22 8.05
CA LEU A 95 10.13 -16.21 8.38
C LEU A 95 10.78 -15.58 7.15
N PRO A 96 11.18 -16.33 6.10
CA PRO A 96 11.73 -15.73 4.89
C PRO A 96 10.76 -14.81 4.15
N SER A 97 9.44 -15.02 4.26
CA SER A 97 8.46 -14.15 3.64
C SER A 97 8.51 -12.71 4.18
N ARG A 98 9.01 -12.50 5.39
CA ARG A 98 9.12 -11.17 6.00
C ARG A 98 10.04 -10.24 5.22
N ASP A 99 11.16 -10.77 4.70
CA ASP A 99 12.08 -10.00 3.86
C ASP A 99 11.43 -9.61 2.53
N ILE A 100 10.75 -10.56 1.90
CA ILE A 100 10.02 -10.31 0.64
C ILE A 100 8.93 -9.26 0.85
N ILE A 101 8.19 -9.33 1.95
CA ILE A 101 7.17 -8.33 2.30
C ILE A 101 7.82 -6.95 2.46
N ALA A 102 8.88 -6.84 3.23
CA ALA A 102 9.58 -5.58 3.44
C ALA A 102 10.12 -5.00 2.13
N ASP A 103 10.77 -5.81 1.33
CA ASP A 103 11.30 -5.43 0.02
C ASP A 103 10.18 -4.97 -0.91
N SER A 104 9.05 -5.68 -0.97
CA SER A 104 7.93 -5.31 -1.82
C SER A 104 7.34 -3.95 -1.47
N VAL A 105 7.27 -3.63 -0.18
CA VAL A 105 6.81 -2.32 0.30
C VAL A 105 7.76 -1.22 -0.14
N GLU A 106 9.06 -1.43 0.03
CA GLU A 106 10.09 -0.48 -0.40
C GLU A 106 10.04 -0.24 -1.92
N TYR A 107 9.93 -1.30 -2.72
CA TYR A 107 9.78 -1.20 -4.17
C TYR A 107 8.56 -0.37 -4.58
N MET A 108 7.39 -0.70 -4.03
CA MET A 108 6.15 -0.02 -4.39
C MET A 108 6.18 1.47 -4.05
N VAL A 109 6.60 1.78 -2.84
CA VAL A 109 6.62 3.18 -2.34
C VAL A 109 7.66 4.00 -3.07
N ASN A 110 8.85 3.46 -3.31
CA ASN A 110 9.94 4.19 -3.96
C ASN A 110 9.76 4.31 -5.47
N ALA A 111 9.34 3.24 -6.15
CA ALA A 111 9.12 3.27 -7.59
C ALA A 111 7.98 4.23 -7.99
N HIS A 112 6.92 4.26 -7.23
CA HIS A 112 5.75 5.12 -7.50
C HIS A 112 5.86 6.51 -6.83
N LYS A 113 6.95 6.78 -6.13
CA LYS A 113 7.19 8.08 -5.48
C LYS A 113 6.04 8.52 -4.56
N ALA A 114 5.50 7.59 -3.78
CA ALA A 114 4.54 7.95 -2.75
C ALA A 114 5.16 8.89 -1.71
N ASP A 115 4.38 9.84 -1.22
CA ASP A 115 4.86 10.86 -0.27
C ASP A 115 4.86 10.34 1.17
N ALA A 116 3.93 9.45 1.48
CA ALA A 116 3.82 8.79 2.77
C ALA A 116 3.16 7.42 2.61
N MET A 117 3.19 6.60 3.65
CA MET A 117 2.49 5.32 3.68
C MET A 117 1.80 5.11 5.01
N VAL A 118 0.68 4.39 4.96
CA VAL A 118 -0.04 3.85 6.13
C VAL A 118 -0.01 2.34 6.02
N CYS A 119 0.57 1.67 7.01
CA CYS A 119 0.65 0.22 7.05
C CYS A 119 -0.50 -0.35 7.89
N ILE A 120 -1.26 -1.25 7.30
CA ILE A 120 -2.32 -1.99 7.97
C ILE A 120 -1.84 -3.42 8.18
N ARG A 121 -1.85 -3.86 9.44
CA ARG A 121 -1.49 -5.22 9.80
C ARG A 121 -2.51 -5.79 10.78
N SER A 122 -2.65 -7.09 10.80
CA SER A 122 -3.42 -7.75 11.85
C SER A 122 -2.67 -7.66 13.18
N GLU A 123 -3.43 -7.54 14.27
CA GLU A 123 -2.88 -7.63 15.61
C GLU A 123 -2.84 -9.11 16.02
N GLU A 124 -1.67 -9.72 15.93
CA GLU A 124 -1.42 -10.98 16.60
C GLU A 124 -0.85 -10.69 17.98
N ARG A 125 -1.69 -10.69 19.00
CA ARG A 125 -1.22 -10.86 20.36
C ARG A 125 -0.72 -12.29 20.52
N ARG A 126 0.59 -12.46 20.54
CA ARG A 126 1.17 -13.65 21.12
C ARG A 126 0.92 -13.56 22.62
N VAL A 127 0.01 -14.40 23.09
CA VAL A 127 -0.17 -14.65 24.51
C VAL A 127 0.99 -15.50 25.00
#